data_2a9b934808df2c6f83f2f2354e71a85d
#
_entry.id   2a9b934808df2c6f83f2f2354e71a85d
#
_cell.length_a   1.000
_cell.length_b   1.000
_cell.length_c   1.000
_cell.angle_alpha   90.00
_cell.angle_beta   90.00
_cell.angle_gamma   90.00
#
_symmetry.space_group_name_H-M   'P 1'
#
loop_
_entity.id
_entity.type
_entity.pdbx_description
1 polymer ?
#
loop_
_entity_poly.entity_id
_entity_poly.type
_entity_poly.pdbx_seq_one_letter_code
_entity_poly.pdbx_strand_id
1 'polypeptide(L)'
;MVRTYGLTHINLMVRDVKRSLRFYGQVFGVEEYGRSEGLVHARTPGCQDVITFDEQASGAGESRGIAHFGFRLVSPGDIDAAVDEVERAGGTLLRRGEFSPGYPYAYVADPDGYEVEIWYE
;
A
#
# COMPACT_ATOMS: atom_id res chain seq x y z
N MET A 1 10.03 21.92 -17.74
CA MET A 1 9.09 21.24 -16.84
C MET A 1 8.39 20.13 -17.59
N VAL A 2 8.32 18.94 -17.03
CA VAL A 2 7.64 17.78 -17.61
C VAL A 2 6.23 17.68 -17.02
N ARG A 3 5.23 17.47 -17.88
CA ARG A 3 3.85 17.25 -17.43
C ARG A 3 3.65 15.78 -17.12
N THR A 4 3.14 15.45 -15.94
CA THR A 4 2.90 14.09 -15.47
C THR A 4 1.59 14.02 -14.70
N TYR A 5 1.16 12.81 -14.34
CA TYR A 5 0.06 12.60 -13.38
C TYR A 5 0.57 12.61 -11.92
N GLY A 6 1.83 12.95 -11.71
CA GLY A 6 2.45 12.90 -10.39
C GLY A 6 3.16 11.57 -10.13
N LEU A 7 3.47 11.29 -8.88
CA LEU A 7 4.08 10.03 -8.47
C LEU A 7 2.99 8.95 -8.40
N THR A 8 2.99 8.03 -9.35
CA THR A 8 1.92 7.05 -9.52
C THR A 8 2.39 5.60 -9.62
N HIS A 9 3.66 5.33 -9.41
CA HIS A 9 4.20 3.96 -9.54
C HIS A 9 5.13 3.62 -8.39
N ILE A 10 4.94 2.43 -7.82
CA ILE A 10 5.88 1.81 -6.90
C ILE A 10 6.08 0.34 -7.28
N ASN A 11 7.33 -0.12 -7.21
CA ASN A 11 7.66 -1.54 -7.40
C ASN A 11 8.13 -2.10 -6.06
N LEU A 12 7.47 -3.14 -5.58
CA LEU A 12 7.77 -3.80 -4.31
C LEU A 12 8.35 -5.19 -4.56
N MET A 13 9.52 -5.45 -4.03
CA MET A 13 10.01 -6.81 -3.91
C MET A 13 9.28 -7.49 -2.77
N VAL A 14 8.71 -8.66 -3.02
CA VAL A 14 7.86 -9.39 -2.07
C VAL A 14 8.28 -10.85 -1.98
N ARG A 15 7.99 -11.49 -0.85
CA ARG A 15 8.27 -12.92 -0.66
C ARG A 15 7.27 -13.82 -1.35
N ASP A 16 6.02 -13.39 -1.44
CA ASP A 16 4.90 -14.16 -2.00
C ASP A 16 3.93 -13.20 -2.67
N VAL A 17 3.92 -13.20 -3.99
CA VAL A 17 3.05 -12.32 -4.79
C VAL A 17 1.56 -12.55 -4.47
N LYS A 18 1.14 -13.80 -4.29
CA LYS A 18 -0.27 -14.10 -3.99
C LYS A 18 -0.68 -13.50 -2.65
N ARG A 19 0.19 -13.58 -1.65
CA ARG A 19 -0.05 -12.99 -0.34
C ARG A 19 -0.14 -11.48 -0.42
N SER A 20 0.76 -10.85 -1.16
CA SER A 20 0.76 -9.39 -1.34
C SER A 20 -0.49 -8.92 -2.09
N LEU A 21 -0.84 -9.56 -3.20
CA LEU A 21 -2.07 -9.24 -3.93
C LEU A 21 -3.32 -9.36 -3.05
N ARG A 22 -3.39 -10.43 -2.25
CA ARG A 22 -4.52 -10.62 -1.33
C ARG A 22 -4.59 -9.50 -0.29
N PHE A 23 -3.44 -9.11 0.29
CA PHE A 23 -3.39 -8.03 1.26
C PHE A 23 -3.85 -6.70 0.66
N TYR A 24 -3.19 -6.25 -0.43
CA TYR A 24 -3.52 -4.97 -1.06
C TYR A 24 -4.91 -4.96 -1.70
N GLY A 25 -5.37 -6.10 -2.19
CA GLY A 25 -6.73 -6.25 -2.70
C GLY A 25 -7.78 -6.12 -1.60
N GLN A 26 -7.57 -6.82 -0.48
CA GLN A 26 -8.51 -6.82 0.64
C GLN A 26 -8.57 -5.47 1.36
N VAL A 27 -7.41 -4.83 1.58
CA VAL A 27 -7.35 -3.57 2.33
C VAL A 27 -7.70 -2.37 1.46
N PHE A 28 -7.13 -2.28 0.25
CA PHE A 28 -7.19 -1.08 -0.59
C PHE A 28 -7.95 -1.26 -1.90
N GLY A 29 -8.47 -2.45 -2.16
CA GLY A 29 -9.19 -2.72 -3.41
C GLY A 29 -8.31 -2.79 -4.65
N VAL A 30 -7.00 -3.00 -4.48
CA VAL A 30 -6.05 -3.12 -5.59
C VAL A 30 -6.32 -4.40 -6.38
N GLU A 31 -6.35 -4.30 -7.71
CA GLU A 31 -6.63 -5.43 -8.60
C GLU A 31 -5.48 -5.64 -9.60
N GLU A 32 -5.14 -6.91 -9.83
CA GLU A 32 -4.19 -7.28 -10.88
C GLU A 32 -4.78 -6.95 -12.25
N TYR A 33 -3.99 -6.31 -13.11
CA TYR A 33 -4.41 -6.06 -14.49
C TYR A 33 -3.46 -6.67 -15.53
N GLY A 34 -2.34 -7.22 -15.12
CA GLY A 34 -1.39 -7.86 -16.04
C GLY A 34 -0.22 -8.51 -15.36
N ARG A 35 0.49 -9.31 -16.13
CA ARG A 35 1.72 -10.00 -15.70
C ARG A 35 2.75 -9.96 -16.81
N SER A 36 4.02 -9.84 -16.41
CA SER A 36 5.16 -10.04 -17.28
C SER A 36 6.29 -10.62 -16.44
N GLU A 37 7.04 -11.56 -16.98
CA GLU A 37 8.26 -12.18 -16.41
C GLU A 37 8.54 -11.96 -14.90
N GLY A 38 7.73 -12.59 -14.03
CA GLY A 38 7.92 -12.50 -12.58
C GLY A 38 7.36 -11.24 -11.93
N LEU A 39 6.80 -10.31 -12.71
CA LEU A 39 6.15 -9.11 -12.20
C LEU A 39 4.64 -9.24 -12.32
N VAL A 40 3.94 -8.85 -11.27
CA VAL A 40 2.49 -8.67 -11.28
C VAL A 40 2.20 -7.17 -11.25
N HIS A 41 1.36 -6.74 -12.19
CA HIS A 41 0.97 -5.33 -12.34
C HIS A 41 -0.43 -5.16 -11.78
N ALA A 42 -0.59 -4.28 -10.80
CA ALA A 42 -1.86 -4.03 -10.13
C ALA A 42 -2.15 -2.53 -10.04
N ARG A 43 -3.41 -2.19 -9.85
CA ARG A 43 -3.88 -0.80 -9.70
C ARG A 43 -5.14 -0.73 -8.88
N THR A 44 -5.45 0.44 -8.36
CA THR A 44 -6.77 0.73 -7.79
C THR A 44 -7.73 1.06 -8.94
N PRO A 45 -8.86 0.34 -9.09
CA PRO A 45 -9.82 0.61 -10.16
C PRO A 45 -10.23 2.08 -10.20
N GLY A 46 -10.17 2.68 -11.40
CA GLY A 46 -10.52 4.09 -11.62
C GLY A 46 -9.44 5.10 -11.25
N CYS A 47 -8.29 4.64 -10.74
CA CYS A 47 -7.17 5.49 -10.36
C CYS A 47 -6.02 5.40 -11.35
N GLN A 48 -5.00 6.26 -11.17
CA GLN A 48 -3.82 6.32 -12.04
C GLN A 48 -2.60 5.62 -11.41
N ASP A 49 -2.78 4.97 -10.27
CA ASP A 49 -1.71 4.29 -9.56
C ASP A 49 -1.33 2.97 -10.22
N VAL A 50 -0.07 2.58 -10.04
CA VAL A 50 0.44 1.26 -10.44
C VAL A 50 1.31 0.75 -9.30
N ILE A 51 0.98 -0.45 -8.82
CA ILE A 51 1.83 -1.19 -7.90
C ILE A 51 2.28 -2.45 -8.61
N THR A 52 3.59 -2.64 -8.73
CA THR A 52 4.13 -3.89 -9.24
C THR A 52 4.70 -4.71 -8.10
N PHE A 53 4.43 -6.00 -8.12
CA PHE A 53 4.97 -6.96 -7.16
C PHE A 53 5.96 -7.86 -7.87
N ASP A 54 7.20 -7.83 -7.41
CA ASP A 54 8.31 -8.62 -7.94
C ASP A 54 8.68 -9.67 -6.89
N GLU A 55 8.46 -10.96 -7.21
CA GLU A 55 8.73 -12.04 -6.25
C GLU A 55 10.23 -12.26 -6.10
N GLN A 56 10.81 -11.59 -5.13
CA GLN A 56 12.22 -11.63 -4.79
C GLN A 56 12.37 -11.64 -3.26
N ALA A 57 12.55 -12.82 -2.67
CA ALA A 57 12.69 -12.94 -1.22
C ALA A 57 13.88 -12.13 -0.68
N SER A 58 14.98 -12.06 -1.44
CA SER A 58 16.14 -11.22 -1.12
C SER A 58 15.77 -9.75 -1.34
N GLY A 59 15.76 -8.96 -0.27
CA GLY A 59 15.41 -7.55 -0.31
C GLY A 59 13.94 -7.25 -0.05
N ALA A 60 13.06 -8.26 0.02
CA ALA A 60 11.65 -8.05 0.36
C ALA A 60 11.51 -7.41 1.74
N GLY A 61 10.73 -6.32 1.82
CA GLY A 61 10.52 -5.57 3.05
C GLY A 61 11.59 -4.55 3.39
N GLU A 62 12.68 -4.45 2.62
CA GLU A 62 13.74 -3.47 2.82
C GLU A 62 13.41 -2.17 2.10
N SER A 63 13.41 -1.05 2.81
CA SER A 63 13.07 0.26 2.23
C SER A 63 14.27 1.10 1.80
N ARG A 64 15.42 0.94 2.45
CA ARG A 64 16.70 1.59 2.12
C ARG A 64 16.60 3.09 1.82
N GLY A 65 16.02 3.85 2.75
CA GLY A 65 15.91 5.30 2.64
C GLY A 65 14.54 5.81 2.19
N ILE A 66 13.65 4.94 1.75
CA ILE A 66 12.24 5.27 1.59
C ILE A 66 11.53 4.88 2.88
N ALA A 67 11.06 5.86 3.65
CA ALA A 67 10.48 5.60 4.96
C ALA A 67 9.15 4.85 4.84
N HIS A 68 8.26 5.32 3.97
CA HIS A 68 6.95 4.74 3.74
C HIS A 68 6.36 5.22 2.41
N PHE A 69 5.28 4.60 2.01
CA PHE A 69 4.38 5.11 0.98
C PHE A 69 2.95 5.01 1.51
N GLY A 70 1.99 5.63 0.85
CA GLY A 70 0.68 5.73 1.46
C GLY A 70 -0.50 5.72 0.52
N PHE A 71 -1.66 5.48 1.13
CA PHE A 71 -2.98 5.56 0.50
C PHE A 71 -3.79 6.64 1.20
N ARG A 72 -4.26 7.62 0.43
CA ARG A 72 -5.08 8.70 0.94
C ARG A 72 -6.53 8.26 0.99
N LEU A 73 -7.15 8.38 2.16
CA LEU A 73 -8.57 8.09 2.34
C LEU A 73 -9.44 9.11 1.61
N VAL A 74 -10.56 8.65 1.09
CA VAL A 74 -11.60 9.51 0.55
C VAL A 74 -12.38 10.19 1.67
N SER A 75 -12.55 9.48 2.81
CA SER A 75 -13.25 9.98 3.98
C SER A 75 -12.45 9.71 5.27
N PRO A 76 -12.33 10.71 6.17
CA PRO A 76 -11.61 10.50 7.43
C PRO A 76 -12.27 9.47 8.34
N GLY A 77 -13.58 9.24 8.19
CA GLY A 77 -14.32 8.26 8.99
C GLY A 77 -13.97 6.82 8.71
N ASP A 78 -13.22 6.54 7.63
CA ASP A 78 -12.87 5.18 7.25
C ASP A 78 -11.57 4.67 7.92
N ILE A 79 -10.90 5.48 8.73
CA ILE A 79 -9.60 5.10 9.31
C ILE A 79 -9.68 3.86 10.20
N ASP A 80 -10.71 3.75 11.04
CA ASP A 80 -10.84 2.61 11.96
C ASP A 80 -11.10 1.31 11.19
N ALA A 81 -11.99 1.36 10.21
CA ALA A 81 -12.27 0.21 9.34
C ALA A 81 -11.03 -0.22 8.54
N ALA A 82 -10.24 0.75 8.07
CA ALA A 82 -9.00 0.47 7.35
C ALA A 82 -7.99 -0.26 8.24
N VAL A 83 -7.79 0.18 9.47
CA VAL A 83 -6.90 -0.49 10.43
C VAL A 83 -7.37 -1.91 10.72
N ASP A 84 -8.68 -2.10 10.93
CA ASP A 84 -9.25 -3.43 11.16
C ASP A 84 -9.00 -4.37 9.96
N GLU A 85 -9.18 -3.86 8.74
CA GLU A 85 -8.91 -4.65 7.52
C GLU A 85 -7.44 -5.01 7.38
N VAL A 86 -6.52 -4.10 7.72
CA VAL A 86 -5.09 -4.38 7.72
C VAL A 86 -4.79 -5.59 8.61
N GLU A 87 -5.31 -5.61 9.82
CA GLU A 87 -5.07 -6.70 10.77
C GLU A 87 -5.67 -8.02 10.29
N ARG A 88 -6.90 -7.99 9.75
CA ARG A 88 -7.53 -9.18 9.17
C ARG A 88 -6.79 -9.73 7.97
N ALA A 89 -6.15 -8.84 7.19
CA ALA A 89 -5.41 -9.22 5.98
C ALA A 89 -3.98 -9.67 6.24
N GLY A 90 -3.53 -9.69 7.49
CA GLY A 90 -2.18 -10.15 7.87
C GLY A 90 -1.14 -9.06 8.01
N GLY A 91 -1.56 -7.80 8.03
CA GLY A 91 -0.70 -6.67 8.36
C GLY A 91 -0.72 -6.35 9.86
N THR A 92 -0.01 -5.32 10.25
CA THR A 92 0.14 -4.90 11.65
C THR A 92 0.03 -3.40 11.78
N LEU A 93 -0.75 -2.92 12.72
CA LEU A 93 -0.75 -1.51 13.08
C LEU A 93 0.55 -1.17 13.82
N LEU A 94 1.29 -0.15 13.33
CA LEU A 94 2.52 0.32 13.95
C LEU A 94 2.27 1.50 14.88
N ARG A 95 1.53 2.51 14.40
CA ARG A 95 1.13 3.69 15.19
C ARG A 95 0.03 4.44 14.47
N ARG A 96 -0.75 5.21 15.20
CA ARG A 96 -1.81 6.05 14.63
C ARG A 96 -2.01 7.31 15.43
N GLY A 97 -2.69 8.29 14.83
CA GLY A 97 -3.01 9.56 15.45
C GLY A 97 -3.77 10.47 14.52
N GLU A 98 -3.65 11.77 14.78
CA GLU A 98 -4.20 12.83 13.92
C GLU A 98 -3.15 13.91 13.71
N PHE A 99 -3.03 14.40 12.47
CA PHE A 99 -2.18 15.57 12.18
C PHE A 99 -2.77 16.83 12.82
N SER A 100 -4.09 16.92 12.80
CA SER A 100 -4.92 17.90 13.50
C SER A 100 -6.30 17.28 13.64
N PRO A 101 -7.20 17.84 14.47
CA PRO A 101 -8.54 17.26 14.68
C PRO A 101 -9.28 17.02 13.35
N GLY A 102 -9.70 15.79 13.10
CA GLY A 102 -10.40 15.39 11.89
C GLY A 102 -9.51 14.97 10.72
N TYR A 103 -8.18 14.94 10.90
CA TYR A 103 -7.21 14.54 9.87
C TYR A 103 -6.40 13.33 10.37
N PRO A 104 -7.02 12.12 10.37
CA PRO A 104 -6.40 10.94 10.92
C PRO A 104 -5.31 10.36 10.04
N TYR A 105 -4.38 9.64 10.68
CA TYR A 105 -3.41 8.79 10.01
C TYR A 105 -3.20 7.49 10.79
N ALA A 106 -2.75 6.46 10.07
CA ALA A 106 -2.25 5.23 10.64
C ALA A 106 -1.05 4.75 9.81
N TYR A 107 -0.02 4.30 10.48
CA TYR A 107 1.12 3.62 9.85
C TYR A 107 0.98 2.14 10.14
N VAL A 108 1.02 1.34 9.09
CA VAL A 108 0.84 -0.11 9.17
C VAL A 108 2.00 -0.81 8.50
N ALA A 109 2.26 -2.05 8.87
CA ALA A 109 3.18 -2.92 8.15
C ALA A 109 2.37 -3.89 7.27
N ASP A 110 2.77 -4.03 6.01
CA ASP A 110 2.24 -5.06 5.14
C ASP A 110 2.85 -6.44 5.49
N PRO A 111 2.45 -7.55 4.85
CA PRO A 111 2.98 -8.87 5.19
C PRO A 111 4.48 -9.05 5.02
N ASP A 112 5.15 -8.23 4.21
CA ASP A 112 6.60 -8.23 4.05
C ASP A 112 7.31 -7.30 5.01
N GLY A 113 6.58 -6.42 5.70
CA GLY A 113 7.13 -5.44 6.64
C GLY A 113 7.30 -4.04 6.07
N TYR A 114 6.82 -3.77 4.85
CA TYR A 114 6.82 -2.41 4.33
C TYR A 114 5.89 -1.53 5.15
N GLU A 115 6.36 -0.32 5.47
CA GLU A 115 5.55 0.66 6.18
C GLU A 115 4.64 1.40 5.19
N VAL A 116 3.35 1.34 5.45
CA VAL A 116 2.32 1.97 4.63
C VAL A 116 1.55 2.96 5.48
N GLU A 117 1.40 4.19 4.99
CA GLU A 117 0.58 5.21 5.65
C GLU A 117 -0.81 5.21 5.06
N ILE A 118 -1.81 5.18 5.93
CA ILE A 118 -3.22 5.41 5.58
C ILE A 118 -3.58 6.74 6.22
N TRP A 119 -4.05 7.70 5.42
CA TRP A 119 -4.17 9.07 5.90
C TRP A 119 -5.27 9.85 5.17
N TYR A 120 -5.71 10.93 5.79
CA TYR A 120 -6.70 11.84 5.21
C TYR A 120 -6.20 13.30 5.31
N GLU A 121 -6.46 14.02 4.22
CA GLU A 121 -6.16 15.45 4.11
C GLU A 121 -7.13 16.12 3.14
#